data_52a42e6490b69cdf57660a8311cb8b8e
#
_entry.id   52a42e6490b69cdf57660a8311cb8b8e
#
_cell.length_a   1.000
_cell.length_b   1.000
_cell.length_c   1.000
_cell.angle_alpha   90.00
_cell.angle_beta   90.00
_cell.angle_gamma   90.00
#
_symmetry.space_group_name_H-M   'P 1'
#
loop_
_entity.id
_entity.type
_entity.pdbx_description
1 polymer ?
#
loop_
_entity_poly.entity_id
_entity_poly.type
_entity_poly.pdbx_seq_one_letter_code
_entity_poly.pdbx_strand_id
1 'polypeptide(L)' 'MRQSKKDLVVRILRDNTDGLTIMEIADILKISRNTVAVALAELKGAGLVRIRPVGMAKLHYWNGGGKK' A
#
# COMPACT_ATOMS: atom_id res chain seq x y z
N MET A 1 12.66 17.50 -4.69
CA MET A 1 12.18 16.89 -3.45
C MET A 1 12.11 15.40 -3.57
N ARG A 2 12.43 14.74 -2.50
CA ARG A 2 12.40 13.29 -2.49
C ARG A 2 11.09 12.77 -1.94
N GLN A 3 10.56 11.75 -2.58
CA GLN A 3 9.42 11.06 -2.03
C GLN A 3 9.92 9.91 -1.16
N SER A 4 9.32 9.73 0.01
CA SER A 4 9.64 8.59 0.84
C SER A 4 9.03 7.33 0.22
N LYS A 5 9.51 6.17 0.63
CA LYS A 5 8.93 4.93 0.15
C LYS A 5 7.46 4.82 0.51
N LYS A 6 7.10 5.34 1.68
CA LYS A 6 5.71 5.37 2.10
C LYS A 6 4.86 6.21 1.14
N ASP A 7 5.38 7.36 0.71
CA ASP A 7 4.66 8.19 -0.25
C ASP A 7 4.46 7.48 -1.58
N LEU A 8 5.47 6.72 -2.02
CA LEU A 8 5.35 5.97 -3.25
C LEU A 8 4.28 4.88 -3.14
N VAL A 9 4.21 4.22 -1.99
CA VAL A 9 3.19 3.21 -1.75
C VAL A 9 1.80 3.84 -1.79
N VAL A 10 1.63 4.99 -1.14
CA VAL A 10 0.35 5.71 -1.16
C VAL A 10 -0.07 6.01 -2.60
N ARG A 11 0.88 6.48 -3.38
CA ARG A 11 0.60 6.89 -4.75
C ARG A 11 0.06 5.74 -5.59
N ILE A 12 0.72 4.57 -5.53
CA ILE A 12 0.26 3.46 -6.35
C ILE A 12 -1.02 2.84 -5.80
N LEU A 13 -1.27 2.91 -4.51
CA LEU A 13 -2.53 2.43 -3.97
C LEU A 13 -3.69 3.30 -4.43
N ARG A 14 -3.48 4.60 -4.50
CA ARG A 14 -4.52 5.51 -4.99
C ARG A 14 -4.82 5.28 -6.46
N ASP A 15 -3.79 4.89 -7.23
CA ASP A 15 -3.96 4.63 -8.65
C ASP A 15 -4.55 3.26 -8.95
N ASN A 16 -4.49 2.34 -8.00
CA ASN A 16 -4.93 0.96 -8.20
C ASN A 16 -6.04 0.61 -7.22
N THR A 17 -7.24 1.06 -7.54
CA THR A 17 -8.37 0.94 -6.63
C THR A 17 -8.85 -0.49 -6.44
N ASP A 18 -8.40 -1.43 -7.27
CA ASP A 18 -8.74 -2.83 -7.10
C ASP A 18 -7.91 -3.51 -6.01
N GLY A 19 -6.94 -2.80 -5.47
CA GLY A 19 -6.09 -3.34 -4.42
C GLY A 19 -4.83 -3.97 -4.96
N LEU A 20 -3.80 -4.01 -4.13
CA LEU A 20 -2.50 -4.57 -4.50
C LEU A 20 -1.96 -5.43 -3.36
N THR A 21 -1.28 -6.52 -3.72
CA THR A 21 -0.56 -7.32 -2.74
C THR A 21 0.81 -6.68 -2.48
N ILE A 22 1.45 -7.10 -1.38
CA ILE A 22 2.81 -6.63 -1.07
C ILE A 22 3.76 -6.94 -2.22
N MET A 23 3.63 -8.14 -2.80
CA MET A 23 4.49 -8.56 -3.89
C MET A 23 4.34 -7.66 -5.11
N GLU A 24 3.09 -7.30 -5.43
CA GLU A 24 2.84 -6.41 -6.56
C GLU A 24 3.42 -5.03 -6.31
N ILE A 25 3.24 -4.50 -5.11
CA ILE A 25 3.77 -3.19 -4.76
C ILE A 25 5.29 -3.20 -4.84
N ALA A 26 5.91 -4.22 -4.28
CA ALA A 26 7.37 -4.34 -4.31
C ALA A 26 7.90 -4.39 -5.73
N ASP A 27 7.20 -5.12 -6.60
CA ASP A 27 7.57 -5.21 -8.01
C ASP A 27 7.47 -3.87 -8.72
N ILE A 28 6.35 -3.19 -8.52
CA ILE A 28 6.11 -1.92 -9.18
C ILE A 28 7.13 -0.88 -8.75
N LEU A 29 7.41 -0.81 -7.45
CA LEU A 29 8.30 0.21 -6.91
C LEU A 29 9.77 -0.20 -6.92
N LYS A 30 10.05 -1.46 -7.25
CA LYS A 30 11.42 -1.97 -7.25
C LYS A 30 12.10 -1.86 -5.89
N ILE A 31 11.35 -2.17 -4.84
CA ILE A 31 11.88 -2.16 -3.47
C ILE A 31 11.58 -3.50 -2.82
N SER A 32 12.20 -3.76 -1.68
CA SER A 32 12.02 -5.06 -1.02
C SER A 32 10.61 -5.17 -0.44
N ARG A 33 10.14 -6.41 -0.34
CA ARG A 33 8.84 -6.67 0.27
C ARG A 33 8.81 -6.24 1.74
N ASN A 34 9.94 -6.37 2.41
CA ASN A 34 10.03 -5.94 3.80
C ASN A 34 9.80 -4.44 3.93
N THR A 35 10.40 -3.66 3.04
CA THR A 35 10.21 -2.21 3.03
C THR A 35 8.75 -1.86 2.79
N VAL A 36 8.12 -2.57 1.84
CA VAL A 36 6.70 -2.37 1.56
C VAL A 36 5.85 -2.71 2.79
N ALA A 37 6.16 -3.83 3.44
CA ALA A 37 5.40 -4.25 4.62
C ALA A 37 5.48 -3.21 5.73
N VAL A 38 6.65 -2.65 5.95
CA VAL A 38 6.82 -1.61 6.98
C VAL A 38 6.00 -0.38 6.64
N ALA A 39 6.07 0.06 5.38
CA ALA A 39 5.32 1.24 4.95
C ALA A 39 3.81 1.00 5.09
N LEU A 40 3.34 -0.18 4.69
CA LEU A 40 1.93 -0.51 4.79
C LEU A 40 1.47 -0.60 6.23
N ALA A 41 2.32 -1.13 7.11
CA ALA A 41 1.98 -1.21 8.53
C ALA A 41 1.80 0.18 9.13
N GLU A 42 2.67 1.11 8.76
CA GLU A 42 2.55 2.49 9.23
C GLU A 42 1.28 3.14 8.71
N LEU A 43 0.98 2.94 7.44
CA LEU A 43 -0.22 3.51 6.83
C LEU A 43 -1.49 2.90 7.43
N LYS A 44 -1.46 1.61 7.69
CA LYS A 44 -2.60 0.94 8.31
C LYS A 44 -2.81 1.47 9.72
N GLY A 45 -1.73 1.67 10.47
CA GLY A 45 -1.81 2.22 11.82
C GLY A 45 -2.41 3.62 11.84
N ALA A 46 -2.22 4.37 10.75
CA ALA A 46 -2.81 5.70 10.62
C ALA A 46 -4.23 5.68 10.05
N GLY A 47 -4.76 4.49 9.77
CA GLY A 47 -6.11 4.38 9.21
C GLY A 47 -6.21 4.70 7.74
N LEU A 48 -5.09 4.73 7.03
CA LEU A 48 -5.07 5.13 5.63
C LEU A 48 -5.07 3.96 4.65
N VAL A 49 -4.93 2.75 5.15
CA VAL A 49 -4.90 1.55 4.32
C VAL A 49 -5.84 0.50 4.91
N ARG A 50 -6.61 -0.11 4.03
CA ARG A 50 -7.45 -1.26 4.40
C ARG A 50 -6.85 -2.51 3.80
N ILE A 51 -7.01 -3.62 4.51
CA ILE A 51 -6.53 -4.91 4.04
C ILE A 51 -7.71 -5.85 3.89
N ARG A 52 -7.75 -6.52 2.75
CA ARG A 52 -8.79 -7.52 2.48
C ARG A 52 -8.12 -8.84 2.14
N PRO A 53 -8.32 -9.88 2.95
CA PRO A 53 -7.78 -11.20 2.59
C PRO A 53 -8.59 -11.81 1.45
N VAL A 54 -7.89 -12.35 0.46
CA VAL A 54 -8.51 -13.03 -0.66
C VAL A 54 -7.74 -14.31 -0.89
N GLY A 55 -8.32 -15.44 -0.50
CA GLY A 55 -7.59 -16.69 -0.54
C GLY A 55 -6.38 -16.61 0.39
N MET A 56 -5.20 -16.89 -0.14
CA MET A 56 -3.96 -16.80 0.63
C MET A 56 -3.26 -15.47 0.45
N ALA A 57 -3.85 -14.56 -0.30
CA ALA A 57 -3.28 -13.24 -0.54
C ALA A 57 -4.00 -12.19 0.29
N LYS A 58 -3.35 -11.05 0.44
CA LYS A 58 -3.96 -9.90 1.12
C LYS A 58 -3.86 -8.71 0.19
N LEU A 59 -5.00 -8.13 -0.14
CA LEU A 59 -5.05 -6.94 -0.97
C LEU A 59 -5.07 -5.70 -0.08
N HIS A 60 -4.31 -4.72 -0.49
CA HIS A 60 -4.19 -3.46 0.25
C HIS A 60 -4.84 -2.36 -0.55
N TYR A 61 -5.67 -1.55 0.10
CA TYR A 61 -6.44 -0.49 -0.54
C TYR A 61 -6.18 0.83 0.13
N TRP A 62 -6.14 1.88 -0.67
CA TRP A 62 -6.08 3.22 -0.10
C TRP A 62 -7.42 3.56 0.54
N ASN A 63 -7.37 3.97 1.79
CA ASN A 63 -8.58 4.27 2.57
C ASN A 63 -8.59 5.71 3.08
N GLY A 64 -7.59 6.49 2.73
CA GLY A 64 -7.44 7.80 3.33
C GLY A 64 -8.04 8.93 2.52
N GLY A 65 -8.68 8.66 1.46
CA GLY A 65 -9.16 9.71 0.58
C GLY A 65 -10.44 10.32 1.09
N GLY A 66 -10.74 10.09 1.72
CA GLY A 66 -11.68 10.68 2.01
C GLY A 66 -12.99 11.02 1.93
N LYS A 67 -12.94 10.98 1.93
CA LYS A 67 -13.67 11.42 2.12
C LYS A 67 -14.51 11.30 2.47
N LYS A 68 -14.70 11.27 2.45
CA LYS A 68 -15.20 11.27 2.77
C LYS A 68 -15.57 11.39 2.79
#